data_b98119e4bc64549aa179102c772b02ac
#
_entry.id   b98119e4bc64549aa179102c772b02ac
#
_cell.length_a   1.000
_cell.length_b   1.000
_cell.length_c   1.000
_cell.angle_alpha   90.00
_cell.angle_beta   90.00
_cell.angle_gamma   90.00
#
_symmetry.space_group_name_H-M   'P 1'
#
loop_
_entity.id
_entity.type
_entity.pdbx_description
1 polymer ?
#
loop_
_entity_poly.entity_id
_entity_poly.type
_entity_poly.pdbx_seq_one_letter_code
_entity_poly.pdbx_strand_id
1 'polypeptide(L)'
;MIQTNPADKVELPRIEKYSGNVYSQKQLEELFNIFKGNPAEFGVVTAAFYGLRRSEVVGLKWDAVDFEKKTITIKHTIQQTKVDGKLQIVPCDRTKTKSSCRTLPLVAPYEEILLKMRENQEENRKLCGSCYCTDYLDYIYVNEIGEIIKPDYLTTHFKAFLEEHNMPHIRFHDLRHSCATLLFAQGVPMKEIQAWLGHSTIGTTANIYTHLDENSKINSANAIIGILEQKRTLRAFHLRVSF
;
A
#
# COMPACT_ATOMS: atom_id res chain seq x y z
N MET A 1 -37.14 7.06 -25.98
CA MET A 1 -35.69 7.27 -25.82
C MET A 1 -35.46 8.63 -25.20
N ILE A 2 -34.68 8.74 -24.14
CA ILE A 2 -34.30 10.02 -23.54
C ILE A 2 -33.15 10.57 -24.39
N GLN A 3 -33.35 11.76 -25.02
CA GLN A 3 -32.36 12.37 -25.91
C GLN A 3 -31.20 13.05 -25.16
N THR A 4 -31.39 13.40 -23.90
CA THR A 4 -30.37 14.01 -23.03
C THR A 4 -30.48 13.44 -21.63
N ASN A 5 -29.32 13.17 -20.99
CA ASN A 5 -29.32 12.72 -19.61
C ASN A 5 -29.74 13.87 -18.67
N PRO A 6 -30.86 13.77 -17.94
CA PRO A 6 -31.32 14.85 -17.06
C PRO A 6 -30.35 15.13 -15.91
N ALA A 7 -29.44 14.19 -15.58
CA ALA A 7 -28.43 14.37 -14.55
C ALA A 7 -27.28 15.29 -14.97
N ASP A 8 -27.09 15.56 -16.27
CA ASP A 8 -26.01 16.45 -16.76
C ASP A 8 -26.19 17.92 -16.33
N LYS A 9 -27.40 18.29 -15.90
CA LYS A 9 -27.73 19.63 -15.41
C LYS A 9 -27.70 19.77 -13.88
N VAL A 10 -27.38 18.68 -13.16
CA VAL A 10 -27.32 18.69 -11.71
C VAL A 10 -25.97 19.19 -11.26
N GLU A 11 -25.93 20.34 -10.58
CA GLU A 11 -24.71 20.79 -9.91
C GLU A 11 -24.41 19.85 -8.74
N LEU A 12 -23.28 19.15 -8.84
CA LEU A 12 -22.82 18.31 -7.76
C LEU A 12 -22.35 19.17 -6.58
N PRO A 13 -22.74 18.83 -5.33
CA PRO A 13 -22.25 19.54 -4.16
C PRO A 13 -20.71 19.44 -4.13
N ARG A 14 -20.06 20.54 -3.73
CA ARG A 14 -18.61 20.55 -3.51
C ARG A 14 -18.29 19.59 -2.36
N ILE A 15 -17.74 18.44 -2.71
CA ILE A 15 -17.24 17.48 -1.71
C ILE A 15 -15.89 18.03 -1.22
N GLU A 16 -15.80 18.36 0.06
CA GLU A 16 -14.50 18.64 0.68
C GLU A 16 -13.58 17.42 0.47
N LYS A 17 -12.42 17.65 -0.13
CA LYS A 17 -11.45 16.58 -0.35
C LYS A 17 -10.95 16.13 1.02
N TYR A 18 -11.21 14.88 1.35
CA TYR A 18 -10.65 14.26 2.55
C TYR A 18 -9.12 14.30 2.48
N SER A 19 -8.50 15.04 3.38
CA SER A 19 -7.06 15.00 3.63
C SER A 19 -6.80 13.91 4.68
N GLY A 20 -6.48 12.69 4.20
CA GLY A 20 -6.12 11.60 5.11
C GLY A 20 -4.85 11.91 5.89
N ASN A 21 -4.85 11.64 7.18
CA ASN A 21 -3.63 11.66 7.96
C ASN A 21 -2.70 10.55 7.46
N VAL A 22 -1.42 10.84 7.37
CA VAL A 22 -0.38 9.87 7.01
C VAL A 22 0.57 9.69 8.19
N TYR A 23 1.06 8.49 8.38
CA TYR A 23 2.07 8.22 9.39
C TYR A 23 3.47 8.58 8.88
N SER A 24 4.22 9.22 9.74
CA SER A 24 5.66 9.41 9.58
C SER A 24 6.40 8.06 9.70
N GLN A 25 7.67 8.02 9.30
CA GLN A 25 8.51 6.84 9.47
C GLN A 25 8.50 6.33 10.91
N LYS A 26 8.68 7.21 11.90
CA LYS A 26 8.68 6.86 13.32
C LYS A 26 7.35 6.23 13.77
N GLN A 27 6.23 6.78 13.31
CA GLN A 27 4.91 6.23 13.62
C GLN A 27 4.67 4.86 12.94
N LEU A 28 5.24 4.62 11.76
CA LEU A 28 5.18 3.30 11.12
C LEU A 28 6.04 2.26 11.86
N GLU A 29 7.22 2.65 12.34
CA GLU A 29 8.05 1.79 13.18
C GLU A 29 7.33 1.41 14.48
N GLU A 30 6.66 2.38 15.13
CA GLU A 30 5.83 2.13 16.31
C GLU A 30 4.65 1.22 15.97
N LEU A 31 3.95 1.47 14.85
CA LEU A 31 2.87 0.64 14.36
C LEU A 31 3.29 -0.82 14.17
N PHE A 32 4.43 -1.07 13.54
CA PHE A 32 4.94 -2.43 13.33
C PHE A 32 5.28 -3.11 14.65
N ASN A 33 5.80 -2.37 15.62
CA ASN A 33 6.12 -2.92 16.93
C ASN A 33 4.86 -3.34 17.70
N ILE A 34 3.81 -2.52 17.73
CA ILE A 34 2.57 -2.86 18.43
C ILE A 34 1.81 -4.00 17.75
N PHE A 35 1.86 -4.10 16.41
CA PHE A 35 1.19 -5.18 15.68
C PHE A 35 1.96 -6.50 15.67
N LYS A 36 3.18 -6.55 16.20
CA LYS A 36 3.98 -7.77 16.23
C LYS A 36 3.27 -8.90 17.00
N GLY A 37 3.07 -10.03 16.33
CA GLY A 37 2.33 -11.18 16.85
C GLY A 37 0.80 -11.04 16.82
N ASN A 38 0.26 -9.91 16.35
CA ASN A 38 -1.17 -9.70 16.18
C ASN A 38 -1.67 -10.37 14.88
N PRO A 39 -2.88 -10.94 14.84
CA PRO A 39 -3.45 -11.54 13.63
C PRO A 39 -3.52 -10.59 12.42
N ALA A 40 -3.55 -9.27 12.64
CA ALA A 40 -3.54 -8.27 11.58
C ALA A 40 -2.13 -7.81 11.16
N GLU A 41 -1.06 -8.28 11.82
CA GLU A 41 0.34 -7.89 11.54
C GLU A 41 0.67 -7.98 10.06
N PHE A 42 0.45 -9.15 9.46
CA PHE A 42 0.72 -9.36 8.04
C PHE A 42 0.00 -8.34 7.14
N GLY A 43 -1.29 -8.11 7.42
CA GLY A 43 -2.10 -7.17 6.65
C GLY A 43 -1.60 -5.73 6.77
N VAL A 44 -1.23 -5.30 7.98
CA VAL A 44 -0.73 -3.96 8.27
C VAL A 44 0.65 -3.73 7.63
N VAL A 45 1.59 -4.67 7.82
CA VAL A 45 2.92 -4.58 7.23
C VAL A 45 2.84 -4.55 5.70
N THR A 46 2.04 -5.43 5.10
CA THR A 46 1.85 -5.49 3.65
C THR A 46 1.27 -4.19 3.09
N ALA A 47 0.25 -3.62 3.76
CA ALA A 47 -0.37 -2.37 3.32
C ALA A 47 0.57 -1.17 3.49
N ALA A 48 1.34 -1.10 4.58
CA ALA A 48 2.24 0.00 4.86
C ALA A 48 3.52 -0.06 4.01
N PHE A 49 4.06 -1.25 3.76
CA PHE A 49 5.32 -1.42 3.02
C PHE A 49 5.13 -1.36 1.50
N TYR A 50 4.20 -2.16 0.97
CA TYR A 50 3.95 -2.22 -0.49
C TYR A 50 2.83 -1.28 -0.95
N GLY A 51 2.15 -0.61 -0.05
CA GLY A 51 1.01 0.24 -0.38
C GLY A 51 -0.15 -0.52 -0.99
N LEU A 52 -0.35 -1.80 -0.65
CA LEU A 52 -1.44 -2.61 -1.19
C LEU A 52 -2.80 -2.14 -0.68
N ARG A 53 -3.80 -2.25 -1.55
CA ARG A 53 -5.19 -2.05 -1.14
C ARG A 53 -5.64 -3.21 -0.25
N ARG A 54 -6.59 -2.96 0.66
CA ARG A 54 -7.17 -4.00 1.54
C ARG A 54 -7.54 -5.28 0.78
N SER A 55 -8.22 -5.14 -0.35
CA SER A 55 -8.63 -6.28 -1.19
C SER A 55 -7.47 -7.00 -1.86
N GLU A 56 -6.35 -6.32 -2.11
CA GLU A 56 -5.11 -6.89 -2.63
C GLU A 56 -4.38 -7.66 -1.52
N VAL A 57 -4.34 -7.12 -0.30
CA VAL A 57 -3.71 -7.77 0.87
C VAL A 57 -4.37 -9.11 1.16
N VAL A 58 -5.70 -9.14 1.33
CA VAL A 58 -6.40 -10.39 1.64
C VAL A 58 -6.49 -11.33 0.44
N GLY A 59 -6.30 -10.83 -0.78
CA GLY A 59 -6.28 -11.59 -2.02
C GLY A 59 -4.92 -12.16 -2.40
N LEU A 60 -3.86 -11.94 -1.62
CA LEU A 60 -2.54 -12.47 -1.95
C LEU A 60 -2.53 -14.00 -1.93
N LYS A 61 -1.96 -14.60 -2.98
CA LYS A 61 -1.80 -16.04 -3.13
C LYS A 61 -0.33 -16.43 -3.18
N TRP A 62 -0.03 -17.69 -2.84
CA TRP A 62 1.32 -18.24 -2.89
C TRP A 62 1.91 -18.26 -4.30
N ASP A 63 1.08 -18.46 -5.33
CA ASP A 63 1.49 -18.43 -6.73
C ASP A 63 1.84 -17.01 -7.25
N ALA A 64 1.58 -15.99 -6.45
CA ALA A 64 1.96 -14.60 -6.74
C ALA A 64 3.41 -14.29 -6.30
N VAL A 65 4.04 -15.16 -5.52
CA VAL A 65 5.38 -14.98 -4.96
C VAL A 65 6.37 -15.89 -5.66
N ASP A 66 7.34 -15.30 -6.32
CA ASP A 66 8.48 -15.99 -6.91
C ASP A 66 9.71 -15.79 -6.02
N PHE A 67 10.02 -16.80 -5.21
CA PHE A 67 11.15 -16.77 -4.27
C PHE A 67 12.51 -16.85 -4.98
N GLU A 68 12.57 -17.41 -6.18
CA GLU A 68 13.81 -17.51 -6.97
C GLU A 68 14.12 -16.17 -7.63
N LYS A 69 13.14 -15.57 -8.32
CA LYS A 69 13.28 -14.26 -8.97
C LYS A 69 13.15 -13.08 -8.01
N LYS A 70 12.86 -13.34 -6.74
CA LYS A 70 12.62 -12.31 -5.72
C LYS A 70 11.59 -11.28 -6.17
N THR A 71 10.40 -11.76 -6.57
CA THR A 71 9.30 -10.89 -6.99
C THR A 71 7.97 -11.30 -6.39
N ILE A 72 7.07 -10.31 -6.25
CA ILE A 72 5.68 -10.50 -5.86
C ILE A 72 4.77 -9.83 -6.90
N THR A 73 3.82 -10.56 -7.46
CA THR A 73 2.91 -10.07 -8.50
C THR A 73 1.51 -9.88 -7.95
N ILE A 74 1.03 -8.65 -7.93
CA ILE A 74 -0.31 -8.29 -7.44
C ILE A 74 -1.29 -8.46 -8.59
N LYS A 75 -1.96 -9.62 -8.65
CA LYS A 75 -2.86 -10.01 -9.76
C LYS A 75 -4.27 -10.40 -9.30
N HIS A 76 -4.46 -10.65 -8.01
CA HIS A 76 -5.70 -11.16 -7.45
C HIS A 76 -6.22 -10.27 -6.32
N THR A 77 -7.53 -10.23 -6.12
CA THR A 77 -8.17 -9.47 -5.04
C THR A 77 -9.35 -10.23 -4.47
N ILE A 78 -9.62 -10.01 -3.19
CA ILE A 78 -10.86 -10.44 -2.55
C ILE A 78 -11.70 -9.22 -2.21
N GLN A 79 -12.95 -9.26 -2.62
CA GLN A 79 -13.95 -8.27 -2.28
C GLN A 79 -15.00 -8.88 -1.37
N GLN A 80 -15.57 -8.08 -0.50
CA GLN A 80 -16.71 -8.44 0.31
C GLN A 80 -17.90 -7.62 -0.16
N THR A 81 -18.95 -8.29 -0.62
CA THR A 81 -20.15 -7.67 -1.16
C THR A 81 -21.40 -8.32 -0.60
N LYS A 82 -22.53 -7.61 -0.64
CA LYS A 82 -23.83 -8.17 -0.30
C LYS A 82 -24.49 -8.75 -1.55
N VAL A 83 -24.79 -10.05 -1.50
CA VAL A 83 -25.59 -10.73 -2.51
C VAL A 83 -26.82 -11.29 -1.79
N ASP A 84 -28.01 -10.93 -2.22
CA ASP A 84 -29.29 -11.32 -1.58
C ASP A 84 -29.33 -11.05 -0.06
N GLY A 85 -28.79 -9.90 0.35
CA GLY A 85 -28.76 -9.46 1.75
C GLY A 85 -27.65 -10.12 2.61
N LYS A 86 -26.97 -11.15 2.10
CA LYS A 86 -25.88 -11.85 2.80
C LYS A 86 -24.52 -11.34 2.33
N LEU A 87 -23.60 -11.14 3.28
CA LEU A 87 -22.20 -10.81 2.96
C LEU A 87 -21.51 -12.03 2.38
N GLN A 88 -20.99 -11.89 1.17
CA GLN A 88 -20.21 -12.92 0.48
C GLN A 88 -18.80 -12.42 0.14
N ILE A 89 -17.86 -13.34 0.16
CA ILE A 89 -16.49 -13.13 -0.29
C ILE A 89 -16.45 -13.48 -1.77
N VAL A 90 -16.01 -12.52 -2.59
CA VAL A 90 -15.92 -12.67 -4.04
C VAL A 90 -14.46 -12.54 -4.45
N PRO A 91 -13.81 -13.67 -4.84
CA PRO A 91 -12.51 -13.64 -5.49
C PRO A 91 -12.60 -12.97 -6.86
N CYS A 92 -11.65 -12.11 -7.17
CA CYS A 92 -11.59 -11.40 -8.44
C CYS A 92 -10.17 -11.40 -9.00
N ASP A 93 -9.99 -12.03 -10.16
CA ASP A 93 -8.76 -11.91 -10.91
C ASP A 93 -8.74 -10.59 -11.69
N ARG A 94 -7.71 -9.79 -11.49
CA ARG A 94 -7.57 -8.48 -12.14
C ARG A 94 -6.98 -8.58 -13.54
N THR A 95 -7.52 -9.45 -14.37
CA THR A 95 -7.08 -9.59 -15.77
C THR A 95 -7.58 -8.49 -16.70
N LYS A 96 -8.56 -7.66 -16.27
CA LYS A 96 -9.27 -6.70 -17.13
C LYS A 96 -8.60 -5.34 -17.34
N THR A 97 -7.63 -4.92 -16.52
CA THR A 97 -6.91 -3.66 -16.73
C THR A 97 -5.41 -3.84 -16.50
N LYS A 98 -4.59 -3.54 -17.52
CA LYS A 98 -3.12 -3.60 -17.45
C LYS A 98 -2.48 -2.82 -16.29
N SER A 99 -3.14 -1.76 -15.80
CA SER A 99 -2.64 -0.92 -14.70
C SER A 99 -2.80 -1.52 -13.30
N SER A 100 -3.64 -2.55 -13.15
CA SER A 100 -3.91 -3.17 -11.85
C SER A 100 -2.98 -4.33 -11.51
N CYS A 101 -2.44 -5.01 -12.53
CA CYS A 101 -1.45 -6.05 -12.37
C CYS A 101 -0.05 -5.43 -12.36
N ARG A 102 0.69 -5.67 -11.30
CA ARG A 102 2.05 -5.16 -11.15
C ARG A 102 2.93 -6.15 -10.41
N THR A 103 4.18 -6.21 -10.81
CA THR A 103 5.22 -7.02 -10.16
C THR A 103 6.15 -6.09 -9.40
N LEU A 104 6.37 -6.39 -8.13
CA LEU A 104 7.19 -5.64 -7.20
C LEU A 104 8.35 -6.52 -6.71
N PRO A 105 9.50 -5.97 -6.32
CA PRO A 105 10.58 -6.73 -5.75
C PRO A 105 10.17 -7.33 -4.40
N LEU A 106 10.50 -8.61 -4.18
CA LEU A 106 10.39 -9.27 -2.89
C LEU A 106 11.67 -9.00 -2.11
N VAL A 107 11.58 -8.13 -1.09
CA VAL A 107 12.72 -7.77 -0.25
C VAL A 107 12.88 -8.73 0.91
N ALA A 108 14.13 -8.95 1.34
CA ALA A 108 14.48 -9.95 2.35
C ALA A 108 13.66 -9.89 3.64
N PRO A 109 13.44 -8.73 4.31
CA PRO A 109 12.62 -8.68 5.53
C PRO A 109 11.16 -9.13 5.30
N TYR A 110 10.59 -8.85 4.13
CA TYR A 110 9.23 -9.28 3.82
C TYR A 110 9.17 -10.76 3.40
N GLU A 111 10.21 -11.26 2.76
CA GLU A 111 10.38 -12.69 2.46
C GLU A 111 10.38 -13.53 3.75
N GLU A 112 11.08 -13.10 4.79
CA GLU A 112 11.09 -13.77 6.09
C GLU A 112 9.69 -13.87 6.71
N ILE A 113 8.89 -12.78 6.59
CA ILE A 113 7.49 -12.79 7.04
C ILE A 113 6.68 -13.84 6.26
N LEU A 114 6.84 -13.90 4.94
CA LEU A 114 6.12 -14.88 4.10
C LEU A 114 6.51 -16.31 4.42
N LEU A 115 7.80 -16.59 4.61
CA LEU A 115 8.28 -17.93 4.97
C LEU A 115 7.70 -18.37 6.31
N LYS A 116 7.68 -17.48 7.32
CA LYS A 116 7.07 -17.74 8.61
C LYS A 116 5.55 -17.96 8.51
N MET A 117 4.85 -17.18 7.67
CA MET A 117 3.43 -17.40 7.40
C MET A 117 3.16 -18.79 6.82
N ARG A 118 4.01 -19.25 5.90
CA ARG A 118 3.91 -20.58 5.30
C ARG A 118 4.11 -21.70 6.33
N GLU A 119 5.15 -21.56 7.13
CA GLU A 119 5.43 -22.49 8.24
C GLU A 119 4.24 -22.57 9.21
N ASN A 120 3.73 -21.43 9.68
CA ASN A 120 2.57 -21.37 10.56
C ASN A 120 1.32 -22.03 9.94
N GLN A 121 1.07 -21.84 8.64
CA GLN A 121 -0.06 -22.51 7.95
C GLN A 121 0.10 -24.01 7.92
N GLU A 122 1.31 -24.53 7.68
CA GLU A 122 1.59 -25.97 7.68
C GLU A 122 1.43 -26.58 9.08
N GLU A 123 1.88 -25.88 10.12
CA GLU A 123 1.70 -26.30 11.51
C GLU A 123 0.23 -26.31 11.92
N ASN A 124 -0.49 -25.23 11.67
CA ASN A 124 -1.92 -25.11 11.95
C ASN A 124 -2.73 -26.20 11.24
N ARG A 125 -2.40 -26.51 9.99
CA ARG A 125 -3.03 -27.59 9.24
C ARG A 125 -2.81 -28.95 9.87
N LYS A 126 -1.61 -29.22 10.39
CA LYS A 126 -1.31 -30.46 11.10
C LYS A 126 -2.07 -30.54 12.44
N LEU A 127 -2.13 -29.43 13.18
CA LEU A 127 -2.82 -29.36 14.48
C LEU A 127 -4.34 -29.50 14.33
N CYS A 128 -4.95 -28.81 13.39
CA CYS A 128 -6.40 -28.82 13.20
C CYS A 128 -6.89 -30.10 12.48
N GLY A 129 -6.03 -30.78 11.71
CA GLY A 129 -6.38 -31.99 10.98
C GLY A 129 -7.61 -31.79 10.08
N SER A 130 -8.66 -32.60 10.28
CA SER A 130 -9.90 -32.55 9.48
C SER A 130 -10.73 -31.28 9.66
N CYS A 131 -10.48 -30.48 10.70
CA CYS A 131 -11.18 -29.21 10.95
C CYS A 131 -10.56 -28.04 10.17
N TYR A 132 -9.40 -28.22 9.54
CA TYR A 132 -8.76 -27.17 8.76
C TYR A 132 -9.50 -26.93 7.45
N CYS A 133 -9.84 -25.66 7.17
CA CYS A 133 -10.49 -25.27 5.93
C CYS A 133 -9.54 -25.43 4.75
N THR A 134 -9.91 -26.19 3.75
CA THR A 134 -9.08 -26.47 2.57
C THR A 134 -9.42 -25.62 1.35
N ASP A 135 -10.46 -24.76 1.44
CA ASP A 135 -10.93 -23.94 0.32
C ASP A 135 -9.96 -22.80 -0.04
N TYR A 136 -9.08 -22.44 0.89
CA TYR A 136 -8.19 -21.27 0.77
C TYR A 136 -6.71 -21.62 0.91
N LEU A 137 -6.31 -22.86 0.57
CA LEU A 137 -4.91 -23.33 0.69
C LEU A 137 -3.91 -22.54 -0.16
N ASP A 138 -4.36 -21.94 -1.23
CA ASP A 138 -3.56 -21.12 -2.13
C ASP A 138 -3.39 -19.65 -1.65
N TYR A 139 -4.12 -19.24 -0.59
CA TYR A 139 -4.03 -17.88 -0.04
C TYR A 139 -2.98 -17.78 1.07
N ILE A 140 -2.31 -16.63 1.11
CA ILE A 140 -1.28 -16.34 2.11
C ILE A 140 -1.93 -15.91 3.44
N TYR A 141 -3.02 -15.13 3.38
CA TYR A 141 -3.62 -14.51 4.56
C TYR A 141 -4.90 -15.22 5.01
N VAL A 142 -4.71 -16.29 5.76
CA VAL A 142 -5.77 -17.08 6.38
C VAL A 142 -5.59 -17.11 7.90
N ASN A 143 -6.65 -17.45 8.64
CA ASN A 143 -6.62 -17.64 10.08
C ASN A 143 -6.04 -19.02 10.46
N GLU A 144 -5.98 -19.30 11.76
CA GLU A 144 -5.41 -20.54 12.32
C GLU A 144 -6.14 -21.82 11.87
N ILE A 145 -7.43 -21.72 11.50
CA ILE A 145 -8.21 -22.84 10.97
C ILE A 145 -8.31 -22.85 9.43
N GLY A 146 -7.48 -22.07 8.75
CA GLY A 146 -7.41 -22.02 7.28
C GLY A 146 -8.47 -21.22 6.58
N GLU A 147 -9.32 -20.46 7.29
CA GLU A 147 -10.31 -19.59 6.67
C GLU A 147 -9.70 -18.26 6.25
N ILE A 148 -10.19 -17.69 5.14
CA ILE A 148 -9.73 -16.40 4.66
C ILE A 148 -10.05 -15.27 5.65
N ILE A 149 -9.08 -14.40 5.90
CA ILE A 149 -9.31 -13.18 6.67
C ILE A 149 -10.23 -12.25 5.89
N LYS A 150 -11.38 -11.90 6.49
CA LYS A 150 -12.37 -11.03 5.83
C LYS A 150 -11.87 -9.59 5.73
N PRO A 151 -12.07 -8.91 4.58
CA PRO A 151 -11.65 -7.52 4.43
C PRO A 151 -12.15 -6.58 5.55
N ASP A 152 -13.40 -6.73 5.97
CA ASP A 152 -13.97 -5.86 7.02
C ASP A 152 -13.37 -6.14 8.40
N TYR A 153 -13.02 -7.40 8.69
CA TYR A 153 -12.29 -7.75 9.93
C TYR A 153 -10.99 -6.96 10.02
N LEU A 154 -10.18 -6.97 8.97
CA LEU A 154 -8.89 -6.26 8.93
C LEU A 154 -9.07 -4.76 9.21
N THR A 155 -10.09 -4.13 8.63
CA THR A 155 -10.35 -2.70 8.83
C THR A 155 -10.83 -2.38 10.24
N THR A 156 -11.76 -3.19 10.75
CA THR A 156 -12.36 -2.98 12.08
C THR A 156 -11.35 -3.25 13.18
N HIS A 157 -10.61 -4.35 13.05
CA HIS A 157 -9.57 -4.72 14.00
C HIS A 157 -8.43 -3.70 14.03
N PHE A 158 -7.96 -3.23 12.86
CA PHE A 158 -6.96 -2.19 12.76
C PHE A 158 -7.36 -0.93 13.53
N LYS A 159 -8.59 -0.45 13.31
CA LYS A 159 -9.10 0.74 14.01
C LYS A 159 -9.13 0.53 15.52
N ALA A 160 -9.73 -0.56 16.01
CA ALA A 160 -9.84 -0.85 17.44
C ALA A 160 -8.46 -0.97 18.10
N PHE A 161 -7.50 -1.60 17.41
CA PHE A 161 -6.16 -1.80 17.93
C PHE A 161 -5.35 -0.48 18.01
N LEU A 162 -5.54 0.45 17.06
CA LEU A 162 -4.96 1.79 17.18
C LEU A 162 -5.52 2.56 18.38
N GLU A 163 -6.83 2.48 18.62
CA GLU A 163 -7.49 3.11 19.78
C GLU A 163 -6.97 2.54 21.09
N GLU A 164 -6.82 1.22 21.20
CA GLU A 164 -6.27 0.52 22.38
C GLU A 164 -4.85 0.98 22.72
N HIS A 165 -4.02 1.23 21.70
CA HIS A 165 -2.61 1.64 21.87
C HIS A 165 -2.40 3.16 21.82
N ASN A 166 -3.48 3.95 21.84
CA ASN A 166 -3.42 5.42 21.77
C ASN A 166 -2.65 5.96 20.57
N MET A 167 -2.62 5.21 19.46
CA MET A 167 -2.04 5.67 18.21
C MET A 167 -2.95 6.71 17.53
N PRO A 168 -2.39 7.72 16.84
CA PRO A 168 -3.20 8.65 16.06
C PRO A 168 -4.09 7.91 15.06
N HIS A 169 -5.38 8.26 15.02
CA HIS A 169 -6.34 7.60 14.16
C HIS A 169 -6.04 7.85 12.67
N ILE A 170 -5.86 6.75 11.93
CA ILE A 170 -5.86 6.71 10.46
C ILE A 170 -6.75 5.56 9.99
N ARG A 171 -7.23 5.62 8.75
CA ARG A 171 -7.92 4.49 8.13
C ARG A 171 -6.88 3.48 7.64
N PHE A 172 -7.25 2.22 7.54
CA PHE A 172 -6.39 1.18 6.96
C PHE A 172 -5.87 1.56 5.55
N HIS A 173 -6.70 2.24 4.75
CA HIS A 173 -6.28 2.73 3.42
C HIS A 173 -5.21 3.83 3.47
N ASP A 174 -5.14 4.57 4.55
CA ASP A 174 -4.15 5.65 4.72
C ASP A 174 -2.72 5.11 4.93
N LEU A 175 -2.56 3.82 5.26
CA LEU A 175 -1.26 3.13 5.22
C LEU A 175 -0.64 3.17 3.81
N ARG A 176 -1.46 3.05 2.78
CA ARG A 176 -1.01 3.20 1.39
C ARG A 176 -0.60 4.65 1.08
N HIS A 177 -1.27 5.63 1.65
CA HIS A 177 -0.86 7.04 1.55
C HIS A 177 0.46 7.27 2.30
N SER A 178 0.64 6.67 3.47
CA SER A 178 1.89 6.72 4.23
C SER A 178 3.06 6.11 3.44
N CYS A 179 2.86 4.94 2.80
CA CYS A 179 3.84 4.34 1.88
C CYS A 179 4.24 5.31 0.76
N ALA A 180 3.24 5.91 0.08
CA ALA A 180 3.49 6.86 -0.98
C ALA A 180 4.32 8.06 -0.49
N THR A 181 3.93 8.63 0.65
CA THR A 181 4.60 9.79 1.26
C THR A 181 6.05 9.48 1.62
N LEU A 182 6.32 8.29 2.18
CA LEU A 182 7.69 7.87 2.48
C LEU A 182 8.54 7.72 1.22
N LEU A 183 8.03 7.07 0.18
CA LEU A 183 8.74 6.94 -1.09
C LEU A 183 9.07 8.31 -1.69
N PHE A 184 8.13 9.24 -1.63
CA PHE A 184 8.35 10.60 -2.10
C PHE A 184 9.39 11.35 -1.26
N ALA A 185 9.34 11.23 0.06
CA ALA A 185 10.31 11.85 0.97
C ALA A 185 11.73 11.32 0.75
N GLN A 186 11.88 10.08 0.26
CA GLN A 186 13.14 9.47 -0.16
C GLN A 186 13.57 9.86 -1.59
N GLY A 187 12.84 10.77 -2.25
CA GLY A 187 13.19 11.28 -3.57
C GLY A 187 12.78 10.36 -4.74
N VAL A 188 11.96 9.33 -4.50
CA VAL A 188 11.47 8.46 -5.56
C VAL A 188 10.56 9.25 -6.51
N PRO A 189 10.79 9.19 -7.83
CA PRO A 189 9.99 9.92 -8.81
C PRO A 189 8.50 9.54 -8.76
N MET A 190 7.61 10.53 -8.91
CA MET A 190 6.15 10.34 -8.87
C MET A 190 5.64 9.24 -9.81
N LYS A 191 6.25 9.10 -10.97
CA LYS A 191 5.89 8.06 -11.95
C LYS A 191 6.21 6.66 -11.46
N GLU A 192 7.31 6.50 -10.74
CA GLU A 192 7.69 5.22 -10.13
C GLU A 192 6.79 4.89 -8.94
N ILE A 193 6.44 5.89 -8.11
CA ILE A 193 5.46 5.72 -7.03
C ILE A 193 4.09 5.33 -7.59
N GLN A 194 3.66 5.95 -8.70
CA GLN A 194 2.44 5.57 -9.41
C GLN A 194 2.46 4.11 -9.83
N ALA A 195 3.56 3.65 -10.43
CA ALA A 195 3.75 2.26 -10.87
C ALA A 195 3.78 1.29 -9.68
N TRP A 196 4.52 1.63 -8.62
CA TRP A 196 4.59 0.86 -7.37
C TRP A 196 3.22 0.62 -6.77
N LEU A 197 2.45 1.67 -6.63
CA LEU A 197 1.11 1.60 -6.06
C LEU A 197 0.07 1.02 -7.03
N GLY A 198 0.29 1.06 -8.34
CA GLY A 198 -0.70 0.68 -9.35
C GLY A 198 -1.87 1.67 -9.41
N HIS A 199 -1.57 2.98 -9.42
CA HIS A 199 -2.56 4.03 -9.67
C HIS A 199 -2.79 4.18 -11.17
N SER A 200 -4.06 4.20 -11.59
CA SER A 200 -4.43 4.35 -13.01
C SER A 200 -4.08 5.74 -13.57
N THR A 201 -4.08 6.76 -12.70
CA THR A 201 -3.76 8.15 -13.09
C THR A 201 -2.73 8.76 -12.15
N ILE A 202 -1.87 9.62 -12.70
CA ILE A 202 -0.88 10.37 -11.93
C ILE A 202 -1.55 11.37 -10.97
N GLY A 203 -2.73 11.87 -11.33
CA GLY A 203 -3.52 12.76 -10.48
C GLY A 203 -3.88 12.15 -9.13
N THR A 204 -4.14 10.84 -9.09
CA THR A 204 -4.38 10.11 -7.84
C THR A 204 -3.15 10.11 -6.94
N THR A 205 -1.96 9.99 -7.52
CA THR A 205 -0.69 10.07 -6.79
C THR A 205 -0.42 11.52 -6.37
N ALA A 206 -0.59 12.49 -7.27
CA ALA A 206 -0.34 13.91 -7.02
C ALA A 206 -1.22 14.49 -5.88
N ASN A 207 -2.48 14.05 -5.78
CA ASN A 207 -3.39 14.50 -4.71
C ASN A 207 -2.91 14.15 -3.30
N ILE A 208 -2.06 13.11 -3.15
CA ILE A 208 -1.46 12.75 -1.85
C ILE A 208 -0.45 13.81 -1.41
N TYR A 209 0.17 14.52 -2.36
CA TYR A 209 1.30 15.42 -2.11
C TYR A 209 0.95 16.91 -2.07
N THR A 210 -0.32 17.30 -2.31
CA THR A 210 -0.74 18.72 -2.30
C THR A 210 -0.45 19.42 -0.96
N HIS A 211 -0.26 18.68 0.12
CA HIS A 211 0.07 19.20 1.45
C HIS A 211 1.58 19.23 1.77
N LEU A 212 2.44 18.63 0.91
CA LEU A 212 3.91 18.58 1.12
C LEU A 212 4.66 19.66 0.32
N ASP A 213 3.93 20.54 -0.35
CA ASP A 213 4.45 21.43 -1.41
C ASP A 213 5.45 22.50 -0.92
N GLU A 214 5.41 22.94 0.35
CA GLU A 214 6.35 23.97 0.85
C GLU A 214 7.78 23.44 0.99
N ASN A 215 7.96 22.25 1.55
CA ASN A 215 9.29 21.64 1.66
C ASN A 215 9.86 21.24 0.29
N SER A 216 9.01 20.87 -0.65
CA SER A 216 9.39 20.55 -2.03
C SER A 216 9.92 21.80 -2.77
N LYS A 217 9.32 22.97 -2.54
CA LYS A 217 9.79 24.24 -3.12
C LYS A 217 11.15 24.65 -2.56
N ILE A 218 11.36 24.47 -1.24
CA ILE A 218 12.66 24.74 -0.59
C ILE A 218 13.74 23.79 -1.15
N ASN A 219 13.45 22.51 -1.27
CA ASN A 219 14.40 21.54 -1.81
C ASN A 219 14.72 21.84 -3.29
N SER A 220 13.73 22.22 -4.08
CA SER A 220 13.94 22.64 -5.47
C SER A 220 14.80 23.91 -5.56
N ALA A 221 14.56 24.89 -4.69
CA ALA A 221 15.39 26.09 -4.60
C ALA A 221 16.84 25.76 -4.22
N ASN A 222 17.05 24.90 -3.23
CA ASN A 222 18.36 24.47 -2.79
C ASN A 222 19.11 23.69 -3.90
N ALA A 223 18.43 22.85 -4.67
CA ALA A 223 19.01 22.17 -5.82
C ALA A 223 19.50 23.15 -6.90
N ILE A 224 18.72 24.21 -7.18
CA ILE A 224 19.11 25.28 -8.13
C ILE A 224 20.31 26.06 -7.58
N ILE A 225 20.32 26.40 -6.30
CA ILE A 225 21.42 27.09 -5.64
C ILE A 225 22.71 26.27 -5.77
N GLY A 226 22.66 24.95 -5.48
CA GLY A 226 23.82 24.08 -5.62
C GLY A 226 24.42 24.06 -7.04
N ILE A 227 23.60 24.11 -8.08
CA ILE A 227 24.06 24.21 -9.49
C ILE A 227 24.72 25.56 -9.75
N LEU A 228 24.20 26.65 -9.20
CA LEU A 228 24.77 27.99 -9.36
C LEU A 228 26.11 28.13 -8.62
N GLU A 229 26.25 27.51 -7.45
CA GLU A 229 27.48 27.51 -6.67
C GLU A 229 28.57 26.68 -7.32
N GLN A 230 28.27 25.50 -7.89
CA GLN A 230 29.20 24.70 -8.66
C GLN A 230 29.75 25.47 -9.88
N LYS A 231 28.89 26.19 -10.61
CA LYS A 231 29.32 27.04 -11.73
C LYS A 231 30.20 28.20 -11.30
N ARG A 232 29.98 28.75 -10.11
CA ARG A 232 30.85 29.82 -9.55
C ARG A 232 32.24 29.27 -9.19
N THR A 233 32.27 28.10 -8.57
CA THR A 233 33.56 27.44 -8.20
C THR A 233 34.38 27.07 -9.43
N LEU A 234 33.75 26.52 -10.46
CA LEU A 234 34.43 26.19 -11.72
C LEU A 234 34.94 27.44 -12.45
N ARG A 235 34.21 28.54 -12.48
CA ARG A 235 34.69 29.82 -13.06
C ARG A 235 35.83 30.42 -12.25
N ALA A 236 35.80 30.35 -10.92
CA ALA A 236 36.89 30.82 -10.05
C ALA A 236 38.15 29.99 -10.23
N PHE A 237 38.03 28.71 -10.52
CA PHE A 237 39.16 27.81 -10.80
C PHE A 237 39.77 28.11 -12.19
N HIS A 238 38.99 28.36 -13.21
CA HIS A 238 39.47 28.72 -14.57
C HIS A 238 40.18 30.07 -14.59
N LEU A 239 39.77 31.02 -13.75
CA LEU A 239 40.43 32.33 -13.63
C LEU A 239 41.77 32.27 -12.86
N ARG A 240 42.03 31.22 -12.07
CA ARG A 240 43.30 31.01 -11.36
C ARG A 240 44.33 30.22 -12.15
N VAL A 241 43.99 29.59 -13.26
CA VAL A 241 44.89 28.77 -14.09
C VAL A 241 45.35 29.55 -15.33
N SER A 242 44.91 30.80 -15.49
CA SER A 242 45.26 31.67 -16.64
C SER A 242 46.24 32.77 -16.29
N PHE A 243 47.15 32.56 -15.30
CA PHE A 243 48.30 33.42 -15.02
C PHE A 243 49.57 32.59 -14.95
#